data_e5c375a7a987ca3059f640cc28f172d9
#
_entry.id   e5c375a7a987ca3059f640cc28f172d9
#
_cell.length_a   1.000
_cell.length_b   1.000
_cell.length_c   1.000
_cell.angle_alpha   90.00
_cell.angle_beta   90.00
_cell.angle_gamma   90.00
#
_symmetry.space_group_name_H-M   'P 1'
#
loop_
_entity.id
_entity.type
_entity.pdbx_description
1 polymer ?
#
loop_
_entity_poly.entity_id
_entity_poly.type
_entity_poly.pdbx_seq_one_letter_code
_entity_poly.pdbx_strand_id
1 'polypeptide(L)'
;MLANRHVALDGTKVKANASKHKAMSYERMTEAEKKLEEEVANLLAKAQAADAAEDEQYGKDRRGDELPAQLARRDSRLAKIRESKAALEQEAKEQAAREAEATRAKLEERRRQEEETGRKTGGRPPTVPDPEKAIPGPKAQRNFTDPESRIMKDGATKSFVQAYNAQAAVDGAAQIIVAADITQEANDKQQLVPLLTAVVANCGAAPTAASADSGYFSAAAVTAPEVAAIDLYVPPDRQQHGDAPAPAPLPDDGTVIGAMRAKVRSEAGHAIYALRKGIVEPVFGQIKDARGFRRFSFRGVPKVRAEWRLICLTHNLLKLFRAGWTPLEA
;
A
#
# COMPACT_ATOMS: atom_id res chain seq x y z
N MET A 1 18.27 -11.23 -23.88
CA MET A 1 18.26 -9.77 -23.83
C MET A 1 16.83 -9.32 -24.01
N LEU A 2 16.18 -8.82 -22.96
CA LEU A 2 14.84 -8.22 -23.08
C LEU A 2 15.01 -6.97 -23.96
N ALA A 3 14.45 -6.99 -25.16
CA ALA A 3 14.41 -5.84 -26.06
C ALA A 3 13.39 -4.84 -25.51
N ASN A 4 13.66 -4.31 -24.34
CA ASN A 4 12.68 -3.67 -23.52
C ASN A 4 12.52 -2.21 -23.88
N ARG A 5 11.59 -1.96 -24.79
CA ARG A 5 11.31 -0.61 -25.26
C ARG A 5 10.13 0.05 -24.53
N HIS A 6 9.15 -0.74 -24.05
CA HIS A 6 7.99 -0.22 -23.35
C HIS A 6 7.61 -1.14 -22.18
N VAL A 7 7.43 -0.55 -20.99
CA VAL A 7 6.98 -1.24 -19.77
C VAL A 7 5.66 -0.63 -19.33
N ALA A 8 4.68 -1.48 -19.05
CA ALA A 8 3.41 -1.07 -18.46
C ALA A 8 3.37 -1.39 -16.96
N LEU A 9 2.99 -0.41 -16.15
CA LEU A 9 2.84 -0.54 -14.71
C LEU A 9 1.37 -0.58 -14.33
N ASP A 10 1.06 -1.45 -13.36
CA ASP A 10 -0.27 -1.47 -12.76
C ASP A 10 -0.25 -2.14 -11.38
N GLY A 11 -1.26 -1.83 -10.57
CA GLY A 11 -1.47 -2.38 -9.24
C GLY A 11 -2.78 -3.17 -9.16
N THR A 12 -2.76 -4.25 -8.40
CA THR A 12 -3.99 -5.02 -8.17
C THR A 12 -4.15 -5.40 -6.72
N LYS A 13 -5.38 -5.31 -6.19
CA LYS A 13 -5.69 -5.70 -4.82
C LYS A 13 -5.78 -7.23 -4.76
N VAL A 14 -4.93 -7.84 -3.94
CA VAL A 14 -4.95 -9.28 -3.64
C VAL A 14 -5.32 -9.45 -2.17
N LYS A 15 -6.32 -10.30 -1.90
CA LYS A 15 -6.84 -10.50 -0.54
C LYS A 15 -5.75 -11.02 0.40
N ALA A 16 -5.68 -10.48 1.59
CA ALA A 16 -4.83 -11.01 2.66
C ALA A 16 -5.40 -12.31 3.25
N ASN A 17 -4.56 -13.10 3.89
CA ASN A 17 -4.97 -14.25 4.69
C ASN A 17 -5.54 -13.80 6.04
N ALA A 18 -6.53 -12.92 5.98
CA ALA A 18 -7.18 -12.35 7.14
C ALA A 18 -8.63 -11.97 6.81
N SER A 19 -9.51 -12.05 7.79
CA SER A 19 -10.89 -11.59 7.66
C SER A 19 -10.99 -10.11 8.00
N LYS A 20 -11.73 -9.34 7.21
CA LYS A 20 -12.05 -7.93 7.54
C LYS A 20 -12.78 -7.77 8.89
N HIS A 21 -13.50 -8.81 9.34
CA HIS A 21 -14.20 -8.81 10.63
C HIS A 21 -13.24 -8.92 11.83
N LYS A 22 -11.96 -9.21 11.60
CA LYS A 22 -10.90 -9.18 12.61
C LYS A 22 -10.15 -7.84 12.65
N ALA A 23 -10.56 -6.86 11.84
CA ALA A 23 -10.06 -5.49 11.92
C ALA A 23 -10.91 -4.67 12.89
N MET A 24 -10.26 -3.82 13.67
CA MET A 24 -10.91 -2.89 14.59
C MET A 24 -10.35 -1.47 14.37
N SER A 25 -11.22 -0.46 14.44
CA SER A 25 -10.79 0.94 14.36
C SER A 25 -10.23 1.42 15.70
N TYR A 26 -9.38 2.44 15.65
CA TYR A 26 -8.74 3.03 16.84
C TYR A 26 -9.76 3.50 17.88
N GLU A 27 -10.81 4.18 17.45
CA GLU A 27 -11.94 4.59 18.31
C GLU A 27 -12.57 3.39 19.03
N ARG A 28 -12.93 2.33 18.28
CA ARG A 28 -13.49 1.11 18.86
C ARG A 28 -12.51 0.35 19.75
N MET A 29 -11.20 0.43 19.47
CA MET A 29 -10.17 -0.14 20.35
C MET A 29 -10.14 0.59 21.69
N THR A 30 -10.22 1.92 21.67
CA THR A 30 -10.22 2.75 22.88
C THR A 30 -11.45 2.49 23.75
N GLU A 31 -12.63 2.40 23.14
CA GLU A 31 -13.87 2.05 23.87
C GLU A 31 -13.84 0.63 24.44
N ALA A 32 -13.36 -0.33 23.63
CA ALA A 32 -13.28 -1.73 24.03
C ALA A 32 -12.22 -1.96 25.12
N GLU A 33 -11.11 -1.24 25.09
CA GLU A 33 -10.09 -1.26 26.14
C GLU A 33 -10.70 -0.87 27.48
N LYS A 34 -11.31 0.32 27.54
CA LYS A 34 -11.95 0.81 28.78
C LYS A 34 -13.00 -0.18 29.34
N LYS A 35 -13.87 -0.70 28.47
CA LYS A 35 -14.88 -1.66 28.87
C LYS A 35 -14.29 -2.97 29.40
N LEU A 36 -13.25 -3.49 28.75
CA LEU A 36 -12.59 -4.71 29.17
C LEU A 36 -11.81 -4.53 30.48
N GLU A 37 -11.20 -3.36 30.70
CA GLU A 37 -10.57 -3.02 31.98
C GLU A 37 -11.57 -3.04 33.13
N GLU A 38 -12.74 -2.44 32.94
CA GLU A 38 -13.84 -2.47 33.92
C GLU A 38 -14.34 -3.91 34.17
N GLU A 39 -14.50 -4.72 33.11
CA GLU A 39 -14.90 -6.12 33.22
C GLU A 39 -13.87 -6.97 33.97
N VAL A 40 -12.57 -6.79 33.67
CA VAL A 40 -11.44 -7.48 34.34
C VAL A 40 -11.40 -7.07 35.80
N ALA A 41 -11.47 -5.79 36.12
CA ALA A 41 -11.47 -5.29 37.49
C ALA A 41 -12.64 -5.87 38.29
N ASN A 42 -13.84 -5.92 37.72
CA ASN A 42 -15.03 -6.50 38.37
C ASN A 42 -14.88 -8.02 38.60
N LEU A 43 -14.27 -8.76 37.68
CA LEU A 43 -14.04 -10.19 37.84
C LEU A 43 -12.99 -10.47 38.91
N LEU A 44 -11.91 -9.69 38.94
CA LEU A 44 -10.88 -9.79 39.99
C LEU A 44 -11.46 -9.48 41.38
N ALA A 45 -12.29 -8.43 41.52
CA ALA A 45 -12.93 -8.09 42.78
C ALA A 45 -13.88 -9.21 43.24
N LYS A 46 -14.62 -9.86 42.33
CA LYS A 46 -15.48 -11.00 42.65
C LYS A 46 -14.67 -12.23 43.06
N ALA A 47 -13.55 -12.50 42.37
CA ALA A 47 -12.68 -13.61 42.74
C ALA A 47 -12.05 -13.39 44.11
N GLN A 48 -11.54 -12.19 44.40
CA GLN A 48 -10.99 -11.82 45.72
C GLN A 48 -12.05 -11.93 46.84
N ALA A 49 -13.30 -11.53 46.56
CA ALA A 49 -14.38 -11.65 47.52
C ALA A 49 -14.77 -13.13 47.78
N ALA A 50 -14.72 -13.97 46.74
CA ALA A 50 -14.95 -15.41 46.87
C ALA A 50 -13.84 -16.09 47.65
N ASP A 51 -12.55 -15.76 47.29
CA ASP A 51 -11.37 -16.27 48.01
C ASP A 51 -11.38 -15.87 49.48
N ALA A 52 -11.77 -14.62 49.81
CA ALA A 52 -11.88 -14.16 51.19
C ALA A 52 -12.98 -14.92 51.97
N ALA A 53 -14.12 -15.22 51.34
CA ALA A 53 -15.18 -15.99 51.92
C ALA A 53 -14.81 -17.48 52.13
N GLU A 54 -14.04 -18.06 51.18
CA GLU A 54 -13.52 -19.42 51.27
C GLU A 54 -12.37 -19.52 52.32
N ASP A 55 -11.49 -18.53 52.42
CA ASP A 55 -10.44 -18.46 53.47
C ASP A 55 -11.06 -18.39 54.87
N GLU A 56 -12.20 -17.70 55.02
CA GLU A 56 -12.94 -17.63 56.30
C GLU A 56 -13.59 -18.98 56.68
N GLN A 57 -14.01 -19.75 55.67
CA GLN A 57 -14.72 -21.01 55.87
C GLN A 57 -13.79 -22.24 55.93
N TYR A 58 -12.68 -22.27 55.21
CA TYR A 58 -11.85 -23.47 55.02
C TYR A 58 -10.34 -23.32 55.39
N GLY A 59 -9.88 -22.11 55.77
CA GLY A 59 -8.48 -21.81 56.10
C GLY A 59 -7.58 -21.52 54.89
N LYS A 60 -6.47 -20.78 55.14
CA LYS A 60 -5.65 -20.05 54.12
C LYS A 60 -4.81 -20.88 53.13
N ASP A 61 -4.77 -22.20 53.16
CA ASP A 61 -3.78 -23.01 52.40
C ASP A 61 -4.36 -23.90 51.30
N ARG A 62 -5.60 -23.66 50.83
CA ARG A 62 -6.20 -24.42 49.71
C ARG A 62 -6.62 -23.50 48.54
N ARG A 63 -5.64 -22.88 47.92
CA ARG A 63 -5.89 -22.08 46.71
C ARG A 63 -5.73 -22.92 45.46
N GLY A 64 -6.79 -22.94 44.63
CA GLY A 64 -6.65 -23.28 43.21
C GLY A 64 -6.12 -22.04 42.45
N ASP A 65 -4.84 -22.04 42.08
CA ASP A 65 -4.16 -20.92 41.40
C ASP A 65 -4.61 -20.69 39.93
N GLU A 66 -5.72 -21.26 39.50
CA GLU A 66 -6.20 -21.11 38.13
C GLU A 66 -7.12 -19.89 38.02
N LEU A 67 -6.62 -18.86 37.30
CA LEU A 67 -7.45 -17.77 36.82
C LEU A 67 -8.68 -18.32 36.07
N PRO A 68 -9.90 -17.92 36.40
CA PRO A 68 -11.10 -18.38 35.69
C PRO A 68 -10.89 -18.20 34.18
N ALA A 69 -11.23 -19.22 33.39
CA ALA A 69 -11.01 -19.22 31.94
C ALA A 69 -11.62 -17.98 31.23
N GLN A 70 -12.62 -17.39 31.82
CA GLN A 70 -13.23 -16.13 31.35
C GLN A 70 -12.32 -14.92 31.54
N LEU A 71 -11.59 -14.83 32.66
CA LEU A 71 -10.65 -13.76 32.97
C LEU A 71 -9.43 -13.86 32.02
N ALA A 72 -8.84 -15.04 31.88
CA ALA A 72 -7.73 -15.29 30.97
C ALA A 72 -8.05 -14.93 29.51
N ARG A 73 -9.29 -15.19 29.04
CA ARG A 73 -9.74 -14.79 27.71
C ARG A 73 -9.88 -13.27 27.57
N ARG A 74 -10.37 -12.58 28.60
CA ARG A 74 -10.50 -11.11 28.60
C ARG A 74 -9.15 -10.43 28.66
N ASP A 75 -8.24 -10.89 29.49
CA ASP A 75 -6.87 -10.38 29.57
C ASP A 75 -6.11 -10.55 28.25
N SER A 76 -6.18 -11.74 27.64
CA SER A 76 -5.58 -11.99 26.33
C SER A 76 -6.16 -11.07 25.25
N ARG A 77 -7.46 -10.78 25.29
CA ARG A 77 -8.10 -9.87 24.34
C ARG A 77 -7.70 -8.41 24.60
N LEU A 78 -7.63 -7.99 25.85
CA LEU A 78 -7.18 -6.66 26.27
C LEU A 78 -5.75 -6.41 25.83
N ALA A 79 -4.84 -7.38 26.07
CA ALA A 79 -3.45 -7.31 25.64
C ALA A 79 -3.32 -7.11 24.12
N LYS A 80 -4.07 -7.86 23.30
CA LYS A 80 -4.08 -7.71 21.84
C LYS A 80 -4.61 -6.36 21.37
N ILE A 81 -5.62 -5.82 22.05
CA ILE A 81 -6.16 -4.48 21.75
C ILE A 81 -5.11 -3.42 22.07
N ARG A 82 -4.46 -3.48 23.23
CA ARG A 82 -3.40 -2.55 23.65
C ARG A 82 -2.22 -2.59 22.69
N GLU A 83 -1.74 -3.79 22.34
CA GLU A 83 -0.68 -3.97 21.35
C GLU A 83 -1.02 -3.31 20.00
N SER A 84 -2.24 -3.58 19.50
CA SER A 84 -2.70 -3.03 18.23
C SER A 84 -2.88 -1.52 18.25
N LYS A 85 -3.34 -0.98 19.37
CA LYS A 85 -3.51 0.46 19.60
C LYS A 85 -2.16 1.17 19.66
N ALA A 86 -1.23 0.65 20.45
CA ALA A 86 0.14 1.18 20.54
C ALA A 86 0.86 1.17 19.19
N ALA A 87 0.67 0.11 18.39
CA ALA A 87 1.23 0.05 17.06
C ALA A 87 0.63 1.10 16.10
N LEU A 88 -0.67 1.39 16.17
CA LEU A 88 -1.29 2.48 15.39
C LEU A 88 -0.78 3.85 15.83
N GLU A 89 -0.59 4.06 17.13
CA GLU A 89 -0.02 5.30 17.68
C GLU A 89 1.42 5.49 17.21
N GLN A 90 2.21 4.43 17.19
CA GLN A 90 3.57 4.47 16.65
C GLN A 90 3.59 4.75 15.14
N GLU A 91 2.72 4.08 14.35
CA GLU A 91 2.57 4.35 12.91
C GLU A 91 2.20 5.82 12.65
N ALA A 92 1.31 6.41 13.47
CA ALA A 92 0.92 7.82 13.35
C ALA A 92 2.10 8.78 13.64
N LYS A 93 2.91 8.50 14.66
CA LYS A 93 4.12 9.26 14.98
C LYS A 93 5.15 9.20 13.86
N GLU A 94 5.42 8.02 13.33
CA GLU A 94 6.35 7.83 12.22
C GLU A 94 5.90 8.52 10.94
N GLN A 95 4.59 8.49 10.65
CA GLN A 95 4.03 9.22 9.53
C GLN A 95 4.18 10.72 9.71
N ALA A 96 3.84 11.26 10.88
CA ALA A 96 3.99 12.67 11.20
C ALA A 96 5.46 13.13 11.15
N ALA A 97 6.41 12.28 11.55
CA ALA A 97 7.83 12.56 11.44
C ALA A 97 8.28 12.69 9.97
N ARG A 98 7.86 11.77 9.10
CA ARG A 98 8.12 11.84 7.66
C ARG A 98 7.50 13.08 7.01
N GLU A 99 6.26 13.40 7.38
CA GLU A 99 5.57 14.60 6.89
C GLU A 99 6.24 15.89 7.39
N ALA A 100 6.74 15.90 8.63
CA ALA A 100 7.49 17.02 9.19
C ALA A 100 8.80 17.27 8.43
N GLU A 101 9.55 16.20 8.12
CA GLU A 101 10.78 16.31 7.34
C GLU A 101 10.51 16.82 5.92
N ALA A 102 9.53 16.25 5.22
CA ALA A 102 9.13 16.69 3.89
C ALA A 102 8.64 18.17 3.89
N THR A 103 7.96 18.60 4.97
CA THR A 103 7.47 19.97 5.11
C THR A 103 8.62 20.93 5.38
N ARG A 104 9.62 20.55 6.19
CA ARG A 104 10.83 21.34 6.42
C ARG A 104 11.61 21.54 5.12
N ALA A 105 11.82 20.47 4.34
CA ALA A 105 12.48 20.55 3.04
C ALA A 105 11.76 21.53 2.08
N LYS A 106 10.43 21.49 2.03
CA LYS A 106 9.62 22.44 1.24
C LYS A 106 9.77 23.89 1.73
N LEU A 107 9.86 24.10 3.04
CA LEU A 107 10.06 25.42 3.60
C LEU A 107 11.46 25.99 3.31
N GLU A 108 12.48 25.15 3.34
CA GLU A 108 13.85 25.50 2.96
C GLU A 108 13.94 25.86 1.48
N GLU A 109 13.33 25.05 0.61
CA GLU A 109 13.26 25.32 -0.82
C GLU A 109 12.52 26.63 -1.11
N ARG A 110 11.40 26.87 -0.43
CA ARG A 110 10.65 28.14 -0.52
C ARG A 110 11.51 29.34 -0.11
N ARG A 111 12.28 29.23 0.98
CA ARG A 111 13.21 30.28 1.42
C ARG A 111 14.27 30.55 0.37
N ARG A 112 14.88 29.51 -0.18
CA ARG A 112 15.90 29.62 -1.23
C ARG A 112 15.34 30.36 -2.44
N GLN A 113 14.15 30.00 -2.91
CA GLN A 113 13.49 30.68 -4.03
C GLN A 113 13.13 32.14 -3.72
N GLU A 114 12.71 32.47 -2.49
CA GLU A 114 12.44 33.85 -2.05
C GLU A 114 13.73 34.67 -2.00
N GLU A 115 14.85 34.09 -1.58
CA GLU A 115 16.18 34.73 -1.57
C GLU A 115 16.72 34.98 -3.00
N GLU A 116 16.59 33.97 -3.89
CA GLU A 116 17.04 34.07 -5.26
C GLU A 116 16.22 35.07 -6.10
N THR A 117 14.90 35.11 -5.90
CA THR A 117 13.99 35.95 -6.69
C THR A 117 13.72 37.34 -6.09
N GLY A 118 14.08 37.54 -4.83
CA GLY A 118 13.74 38.75 -4.07
C GLY A 118 12.24 38.97 -3.87
N ARG A 119 11.39 37.97 -4.17
CA ARG A 119 9.94 38.07 -4.08
C ARG A 119 9.40 36.98 -3.10
N LYS A 120 8.48 37.40 -2.23
CA LYS A 120 7.79 36.42 -1.34
C LYS A 120 6.88 35.54 -2.15
N THR A 121 7.02 34.24 -1.94
CA THR A 121 6.12 33.22 -2.51
C THR A 121 4.72 33.39 -1.92
N GLY A 122 3.69 33.46 -2.76
CA GLY A 122 2.31 33.62 -2.33
C GLY A 122 1.80 32.45 -1.49
N GLY A 123 0.78 32.71 -0.66
CA GLY A 123 0.12 31.71 0.17
C GLY A 123 0.74 31.52 1.56
N ARG A 124 -0.06 30.95 2.48
CA ARG A 124 0.36 30.65 3.85
C ARG A 124 1.42 29.54 3.84
N PRO A 125 2.55 29.69 4.55
CA PRO A 125 3.52 28.64 4.67
C PRO A 125 2.91 27.40 5.34
N PRO A 126 3.30 26.18 4.91
CA PRO A 126 2.79 24.96 5.51
C PRO A 126 3.24 24.84 6.98
N THR A 127 2.37 24.30 7.81
CA THR A 127 2.68 24.05 9.24
C THR A 127 3.39 22.70 9.35
N VAL A 128 4.54 22.67 10.02
CA VAL A 128 5.27 21.45 10.32
C VAL A 128 4.50 20.66 11.38
N PRO A 129 4.08 19.41 11.12
CA PRO A 129 3.42 18.58 12.12
C PRO A 129 4.38 18.22 13.26
N ASP A 130 3.82 18.07 14.47
CA ASP A 130 4.56 17.63 15.66
C ASP A 130 4.35 16.11 15.84
N PRO A 131 5.39 15.28 15.63
CA PRO A 131 5.27 13.83 15.74
C PRO A 131 4.83 13.34 17.13
N GLU A 132 5.23 14.04 18.21
CA GLU A 132 4.88 13.63 19.56
C GLU A 132 3.39 13.83 19.90
N LYS A 133 2.73 14.73 19.16
CA LYS A 133 1.29 14.98 19.29
C LYS A 133 0.44 14.22 18.28
N ALA A 134 1.06 13.42 17.43
CA ALA A 134 0.35 12.69 16.41
C ALA A 134 -0.49 11.56 17.04
N ILE A 135 -1.79 11.58 16.78
CA ILE A 135 -2.76 10.59 17.22
C ILE A 135 -3.37 9.94 15.98
N PRO A 136 -3.56 8.60 15.98
CA PRO A 136 -4.23 7.93 14.88
C PRO A 136 -5.63 8.51 14.64
N GLY A 137 -6.01 8.64 13.37
CA GLY A 137 -7.38 9.03 13.06
C GLY A 137 -8.39 8.01 13.64
N PRO A 138 -9.61 8.41 14.02
CA PRO A 138 -10.59 7.53 14.67
C PRO A 138 -10.94 6.29 13.83
N LYS A 139 -10.83 6.41 12.49
CA LYS A 139 -11.06 5.32 11.52
C LYS A 139 -9.81 4.54 11.15
N ALA A 140 -8.62 4.87 11.69
CA ALA A 140 -7.42 4.07 11.50
C ALA A 140 -7.69 2.65 12.01
N GLN A 141 -7.33 1.64 11.23
CA GLN A 141 -7.71 0.25 11.52
C GLN A 141 -6.50 -0.67 11.51
N ARG A 142 -6.53 -1.69 12.38
CA ARG A 142 -5.56 -2.76 12.39
C ARG A 142 -6.26 -4.12 12.47
N ASN A 143 -5.76 -5.10 11.75
CA ASN A 143 -6.31 -6.46 11.76
C ASN A 143 -5.54 -7.30 12.77
N PHE A 144 -6.24 -7.99 13.67
CA PHE A 144 -5.61 -8.83 14.70
C PHE A 144 -4.99 -10.13 14.16
N THR A 145 -5.37 -10.56 12.93
CA THR A 145 -4.85 -11.78 12.30
C THR A 145 -3.66 -11.49 11.41
N ASP A 146 -3.69 -10.39 10.67
CA ASP A 146 -2.62 -9.91 9.82
C ASP A 146 -2.50 -8.39 9.97
N PRO A 147 -1.72 -7.93 10.97
CA PRO A 147 -1.61 -6.51 11.34
C PRO A 147 -1.09 -5.60 10.23
N GLU A 148 -0.34 -6.14 9.29
CA GLU A 148 0.24 -5.38 8.19
C GLU A 148 -0.67 -5.29 6.96
N SER A 149 -1.73 -6.10 6.89
CA SER A 149 -2.75 -5.95 5.83
C SER A 149 -3.63 -4.73 6.08
N ARG A 150 -4.23 -4.18 5.02
CA ARG A 150 -5.08 -2.99 5.10
C ARG A 150 -6.44 -3.25 4.46
N ILE A 151 -7.47 -2.52 4.92
CA ILE A 151 -8.77 -2.52 4.25
C ILE A 151 -8.67 -1.67 3.00
N MET A 152 -8.93 -2.30 1.85
CA MET A 152 -8.88 -1.67 0.54
C MET A 152 -10.18 -1.93 -0.22
N LYS A 153 -10.56 -1.01 -1.11
CA LYS A 153 -11.68 -1.22 -2.02
C LYS A 153 -11.24 -2.07 -3.19
N ASP A 154 -11.87 -3.22 -3.36
CA ASP A 154 -11.66 -4.09 -4.51
C ASP A 154 -12.25 -3.44 -5.77
N GLY A 155 -11.45 -3.38 -6.85
CA GLY A 155 -11.84 -2.74 -8.09
C GLY A 155 -12.99 -3.44 -8.82
N ALA A 156 -13.06 -4.76 -8.76
CA ALA A 156 -14.05 -5.56 -9.46
C ALA A 156 -15.37 -5.63 -8.70
N THR A 157 -15.33 -5.97 -7.41
CA THR A 157 -16.54 -6.17 -6.60
C THR A 157 -17.04 -4.90 -5.93
N LYS A 158 -16.26 -3.81 -5.98
CA LYS A 158 -16.50 -2.54 -5.26
C LYS A 158 -16.64 -2.70 -3.74
N SER A 159 -16.40 -3.89 -3.21
CA SER A 159 -16.47 -4.20 -1.78
C SER A 159 -15.16 -3.86 -1.05
N PHE A 160 -15.23 -3.64 0.26
CA PHE A 160 -14.04 -3.51 1.09
C PHE A 160 -13.53 -4.89 1.51
N VAL A 161 -12.26 -5.13 1.28
CA VAL A 161 -11.55 -6.38 1.60
C VAL A 161 -10.28 -6.10 2.37
N GLN A 162 -9.89 -7.04 3.21
CA GLN A 162 -8.55 -7.04 3.79
C GLN A 162 -7.56 -7.50 2.72
N ALA A 163 -6.57 -6.66 2.37
CA ALA A 163 -5.75 -6.88 1.20
C ALA A 163 -4.36 -6.22 1.31
N TYR A 164 -3.51 -6.58 0.36
CA TYR A 164 -2.32 -5.86 -0.05
C TYR A 164 -2.50 -5.37 -1.48
N ASN A 165 -1.81 -4.31 -1.83
CA ASN A 165 -1.76 -3.79 -3.18
C ASN A 165 -0.52 -4.36 -3.88
N ALA A 166 -0.73 -5.34 -4.75
CA ALA A 166 0.32 -6.02 -5.49
C ALA A 166 0.64 -5.24 -6.77
N GLN A 167 1.89 -4.84 -6.91
CA GLN A 167 2.43 -4.04 -8.00
C GLN A 167 3.18 -4.91 -8.99
N ALA A 168 3.06 -4.61 -10.28
CA ALA A 168 3.82 -5.25 -11.34
C ALA A 168 4.19 -4.26 -12.45
N ALA A 169 5.41 -4.40 -12.95
CA ALA A 169 5.87 -3.78 -14.18
C ALA A 169 6.07 -4.88 -15.22
N VAL A 170 5.42 -4.75 -16.36
CA VAL A 170 5.29 -5.80 -17.38
C VAL A 170 5.89 -5.31 -18.70
N ASP A 171 6.75 -6.12 -19.31
CA ASP A 171 7.31 -5.89 -20.64
C ASP A 171 6.25 -5.96 -21.73
N GLY A 172 6.25 -4.98 -22.62
CA GLY A 172 5.27 -4.87 -23.69
C GLY A 172 5.43 -5.89 -24.81
N ALA A 173 6.61 -6.48 -24.98
CA ALA A 173 6.86 -7.42 -26.08
C ALA A 173 6.40 -8.84 -25.76
N ALA A 174 6.72 -9.34 -24.55
CA ALA A 174 6.47 -10.72 -24.19
C ALA A 174 5.52 -10.90 -22.97
N GLN A 175 5.07 -9.80 -22.37
CA GLN A 175 4.29 -9.80 -21.14
C GLN A 175 5.03 -10.52 -19.98
N ILE A 176 6.35 -10.36 -19.92
CA ILE A 176 7.18 -10.81 -18.80
C ILE A 176 7.10 -9.76 -17.69
N ILE A 177 6.91 -10.19 -16.47
CA ILE A 177 6.93 -9.32 -15.29
C ILE A 177 8.40 -9.03 -14.96
N VAL A 178 8.85 -7.80 -15.17
CA VAL A 178 10.25 -7.38 -14.98
C VAL A 178 10.51 -6.78 -13.60
N ALA A 179 9.49 -6.30 -12.93
CA ALA A 179 9.55 -5.92 -11.52
C ALA A 179 8.22 -6.20 -10.82
N ALA A 180 8.29 -6.60 -9.55
CA ALA A 180 7.12 -6.89 -8.74
C ALA A 180 7.37 -6.57 -7.27
N ASP A 181 6.43 -5.89 -6.64
CA ASP A 181 6.45 -5.60 -5.20
C ASP A 181 5.03 -5.57 -4.64
N ILE A 182 4.91 -5.40 -3.33
CA ILE A 182 3.65 -5.16 -2.65
C ILE A 182 3.72 -3.89 -1.81
N THR A 183 2.60 -3.22 -1.66
CA THR A 183 2.44 -2.09 -0.76
C THR A 183 1.19 -2.22 0.10
N GLN A 184 1.21 -1.56 1.25
CA GLN A 184 0.07 -1.42 2.15
C GLN A 184 -0.81 -0.22 1.75
N GLU A 185 -0.35 0.60 0.82
CA GLU A 185 -1.08 1.77 0.32
C GLU A 185 -2.25 1.35 -0.59
N ALA A 186 -3.43 1.93 -0.33
CA ALA A 186 -4.61 1.66 -1.16
C ALA A 186 -4.56 2.32 -2.54
N ASN A 187 -3.69 3.32 -2.72
CA ASN A 187 -3.43 4.02 -3.99
C ASN A 187 -2.02 3.74 -4.50
N ASP A 188 -1.76 4.10 -5.76
CA ASP A 188 -0.52 3.77 -6.45
C ASP A 188 0.43 4.98 -6.61
N LYS A 189 0.07 6.16 -6.04
CA LYS A 189 0.79 7.44 -6.24
C LYS A 189 2.29 7.41 -5.94
N GLN A 190 2.69 6.60 -4.97
CA GLN A 190 4.09 6.51 -4.54
C GLN A 190 4.81 5.31 -5.17
N GLN A 191 4.16 4.57 -6.08
CA GLN A 191 4.71 3.32 -6.59
C GLN A 191 5.44 3.47 -7.93
N LEU A 192 5.30 4.60 -8.64
CA LEU A 192 5.93 4.83 -9.95
C LEU A 192 7.46 4.70 -9.87
N VAL A 193 8.10 5.52 -9.05
CA VAL A 193 9.56 5.59 -8.94
C VAL A 193 10.15 4.29 -8.39
N PRO A 194 9.68 3.73 -7.25
CA PRO A 194 10.23 2.48 -6.73
C PRO A 194 10.13 1.31 -7.72
N LEU A 195 9.02 1.22 -8.46
CA LEU A 195 8.81 0.12 -9.38
C LEU A 195 9.69 0.26 -10.64
N LEU A 196 9.86 1.48 -11.18
CA LEU A 196 10.77 1.73 -12.31
C LEU A 196 12.24 1.57 -11.92
N THR A 197 12.62 1.99 -10.71
CA THR A 197 13.97 1.73 -10.19
C THR A 197 14.24 0.22 -10.09
N ALA A 198 13.26 -0.56 -9.66
CA ALA A 198 13.37 -2.02 -9.65
C ALA A 198 13.46 -2.61 -11.06
N VAL A 199 12.77 -2.05 -12.05
CA VAL A 199 12.91 -2.44 -13.47
C VAL A 199 14.36 -2.23 -13.94
N VAL A 200 14.93 -1.05 -13.69
CA VAL A 200 16.32 -0.74 -14.06
C VAL A 200 17.30 -1.70 -13.39
N ALA A 201 17.12 -1.95 -12.09
CA ALA A 201 17.98 -2.87 -11.34
C ALA A 201 17.91 -4.32 -11.86
N ASN A 202 16.73 -4.79 -12.21
CA ASN A 202 16.52 -6.17 -12.67
C ASN A 202 16.94 -6.38 -14.14
N CYS A 203 16.79 -5.35 -14.99
CA CYS A 203 17.07 -5.46 -16.43
C CYS A 203 18.48 -4.96 -16.81
N GLY A 204 19.16 -4.25 -15.91
CA GLY A 204 20.48 -3.64 -16.17
C GLY A 204 20.42 -2.40 -17.07
N ALA A 205 19.23 -1.96 -17.47
CA ALA A 205 19.01 -0.77 -18.31
C ALA A 205 17.61 -0.18 -18.08
N ALA A 206 17.50 1.13 -18.30
CA ALA A 206 16.22 1.81 -18.29
C ALA A 206 15.36 1.42 -19.51
N PRO A 207 14.05 1.26 -19.37
CA PRO A 207 13.14 1.13 -20.51
C PRO A 207 13.11 2.44 -21.30
N THR A 208 12.87 2.38 -22.60
CA THR A 208 12.73 3.60 -23.42
C THR A 208 11.44 4.34 -23.11
N ALA A 209 10.37 3.61 -22.79
CA ALA A 209 9.09 4.17 -22.42
C ALA A 209 8.44 3.40 -21.26
N ALA A 210 7.67 4.09 -20.46
CA ALA A 210 6.84 3.46 -19.44
C ALA A 210 5.45 4.10 -19.37
N SER A 211 4.42 3.26 -19.21
CA SER A 211 3.04 3.70 -19.05
C SER A 211 2.42 3.19 -17.76
N ALA A 212 1.65 4.04 -17.09
CA ALA A 212 0.88 3.69 -15.89
C ALA A 212 -0.47 4.41 -15.92
N ASP A 213 -1.42 3.98 -15.09
CA ASP A 213 -2.69 4.68 -14.99
C ASP A 213 -2.59 6.00 -14.18
N SER A 214 -3.66 6.77 -14.15
CA SER A 214 -3.69 8.04 -13.43
C SER A 214 -3.50 7.91 -11.90
N GLY A 215 -3.64 6.71 -11.36
CA GLY A 215 -3.39 6.44 -9.95
C GLY A 215 -1.93 6.61 -9.55
N TYR A 216 -1.00 6.47 -10.51
CA TYR A 216 0.44 6.65 -10.31
C TYR A 216 0.91 8.10 -10.47
N PHE A 217 0.06 8.97 -11.03
CA PHE A 217 0.49 10.33 -11.34
C PHE A 217 0.69 11.17 -10.07
N SER A 218 1.87 11.74 -9.95
CA SER A 218 2.14 12.95 -9.17
C SER A 218 3.24 13.75 -9.87
N ALA A 219 3.19 15.08 -9.78
CA ALA A 219 4.23 15.92 -10.41
C ALA A 219 5.62 15.52 -9.92
N ALA A 220 5.79 15.28 -8.61
CA ALA A 220 7.06 14.85 -8.03
C ALA A 220 7.54 13.49 -8.57
N ALA A 221 6.63 12.52 -8.78
CA ALA A 221 7.02 11.21 -9.26
C ALA A 221 7.44 11.22 -10.74
N VAL A 222 6.75 11.98 -11.60
CA VAL A 222 7.07 12.03 -13.03
C VAL A 222 8.28 12.92 -13.35
N THR A 223 8.71 13.78 -12.43
CA THR A 223 9.92 14.60 -12.55
C THR A 223 11.09 14.11 -11.70
N ALA A 224 10.94 12.96 -11.05
CA ALA A 224 12.00 12.41 -10.20
C ALA A 224 13.27 12.07 -11.03
N PRO A 225 14.47 12.36 -10.50
CA PRO A 225 15.73 12.10 -11.22
C PRO A 225 15.90 10.64 -11.67
N GLU A 226 15.39 9.69 -10.86
CA GLU A 226 15.52 8.25 -11.10
C GLU A 226 14.79 7.79 -12.36
N VAL A 227 13.80 8.56 -12.81
CA VAL A 227 12.98 8.24 -14.00
C VAL A 227 13.23 9.20 -15.17
N ALA A 228 14.16 10.15 -15.04
CA ALA A 228 14.43 11.18 -16.05
C ALA A 228 14.84 10.64 -17.42
N ALA A 229 15.46 9.45 -17.46
CA ALA A 229 15.86 8.78 -18.72
C ALA A 229 14.73 7.98 -19.38
N ILE A 230 13.53 7.94 -18.78
CA ILE A 230 12.42 7.11 -19.23
C ILE A 230 11.31 8.01 -19.81
N ASP A 231 10.87 7.70 -21.01
CA ASP A 231 9.74 8.40 -21.63
C ASP A 231 8.41 7.98 -21.01
N LEU A 232 7.89 8.79 -20.08
CA LEU A 232 6.73 8.46 -19.24
C LEU A 232 5.41 8.85 -19.90
N TYR A 233 4.40 7.95 -19.80
CA TYR A 233 3.03 8.15 -20.23
C TYR A 233 2.08 7.84 -19.07
N VAL A 234 1.86 8.81 -18.18
CA VAL A 234 1.06 8.69 -16.96
C VAL A 234 0.03 9.83 -16.94
N PRO A 235 -1.23 9.58 -17.32
CA PRO A 235 -2.22 10.66 -17.40
C PRO A 235 -2.47 11.29 -16.03
N PRO A 236 -2.49 12.62 -15.92
CA PRO A 236 -2.80 13.29 -14.67
C PRO A 236 -4.29 13.19 -14.30
N ASP A 237 -5.15 12.99 -15.31
CA ASP A 237 -6.59 12.96 -15.17
C ASP A 237 -7.11 11.52 -15.24
N ARG A 238 -8.09 11.22 -14.40
CA ARG A 238 -8.79 9.94 -14.44
C ARG A 238 -9.72 9.90 -15.64
N GLN A 239 -9.53 8.95 -16.55
CA GLN A 239 -10.47 8.65 -17.63
C GLN A 239 -11.56 7.72 -17.11
N GLN A 240 -12.83 8.06 -17.36
CA GLN A 240 -13.96 7.16 -17.08
C GLN A 240 -14.23 6.29 -18.33
N HIS A 241 -14.70 5.06 -18.10
CA HIS A 241 -15.18 4.23 -19.21
C HIS A 241 -16.39 4.90 -19.87
N GLY A 242 -16.29 5.13 -21.16
CA GLY A 242 -17.35 5.79 -21.93
C GLY A 242 -17.16 7.30 -22.14
N ASP A 243 -16.13 7.90 -21.57
CA ASP A 243 -15.76 9.26 -21.93
C ASP A 243 -15.43 9.33 -23.42
N ALA A 244 -16.02 10.29 -24.13
CA ALA A 244 -15.67 10.59 -25.51
C ALA A 244 -14.15 10.84 -25.60
N PRO A 245 -13.50 10.49 -26.73
CA PRO A 245 -12.11 10.87 -26.94
C PRO A 245 -11.94 12.34 -26.61
N ALA A 246 -11.02 12.66 -25.69
CA ALA A 246 -10.84 14.03 -25.28
C ALA A 246 -10.62 14.92 -26.53
N PRO A 247 -11.28 16.10 -26.60
CA PRO A 247 -11.07 17.03 -27.69
C PRO A 247 -9.58 17.36 -27.85
N ALA A 248 -9.20 17.88 -29.01
CA ALA A 248 -7.85 18.23 -29.43
C ALA A 248 -6.92 18.66 -28.29
N PRO A 249 -5.62 18.37 -28.36
CA PRO A 249 -4.70 18.60 -27.24
C PRO A 249 -4.83 20.01 -26.69
N LEU A 250 -5.09 20.11 -25.38
CA LEU A 250 -5.05 21.39 -24.70
C LEU A 250 -3.64 21.97 -24.84
N PRO A 251 -3.49 23.29 -25.04
CA PRO A 251 -2.17 23.91 -25.06
C PRO A 251 -1.42 23.56 -23.77
N ASP A 252 -0.13 23.31 -23.91
CA ASP A 252 0.75 23.18 -22.76
C ASP A 252 0.71 24.51 -21.98
N ASP A 253 0.30 24.44 -20.73
CA ASP A 253 0.20 25.58 -19.82
C ASP A 253 1.54 25.86 -19.10
N GLY A 254 2.63 25.22 -19.50
CA GLY A 254 3.97 25.31 -18.88
C GLY A 254 4.07 24.58 -17.56
N THR A 255 3.02 23.82 -17.14
CA THR A 255 3.06 23.02 -15.93
C THR A 255 3.41 21.56 -16.26
N VAL A 256 3.97 20.83 -15.28
CA VAL A 256 4.22 19.38 -15.40
C VAL A 256 2.92 18.62 -15.71
N ILE A 257 1.80 19.06 -15.14
CA ILE A 257 0.47 18.50 -15.35
C ILE A 257 0.03 18.75 -16.79
N GLY A 258 0.13 20.00 -17.29
CA GLY A 258 -0.24 20.39 -18.66
C GLY A 258 0.61 19.66 -19.69
N ALA A 259 1.93 19.64 -19.52
CA ALA A 259 2.86 18.95 -20.42
C ALA A 259 2.54 17.45 -20.52
N MET A 260 2.32 16.75 -19.38
CA MET A 260 1.97 15.33 -19.38
C MET A 260 0.58 15.09 -20.00
N ARG A 261 -0.39 15.98 -19.74
CA ARG A 261 -1.73 15.92 -20.34
C ARG A 261 -1.66 16.06 -21.85
N ALA A 262 -0.95 17.06 -22.35
CA ALA A 262 -0.73 17.30 -23.77
C ALA A 262 -0.03 16.09 -24.43
N LYS A 263 1.03 15.58 -23.80
CA LYS A 263 1.76 14.41 -24.27
C LYS A 263 0.91 13.17 -24.42
N VAL A 264 0.16 12.76 -23.39
CA VAL A 264 -0.68 11.55 -23.42
C VAL A 264 -1.84 11.70 -24.40
N ARG A 265 -2.33 12.93 -24.65
CA ARG A 265 -3.41 13.23 -25.62
C ARG A 265 -2.94 13.41 -27.04
N SER A 266 -1.66 13.57 -27.30
CA SER A 266 -1.13 13.58 -28.67
C SER A 266 -1.42 12.24 -29.37
N GLU A 267 -1.49 12.23 -30.68
CA GLU A 267 -1.74 11.00 -31.44
C GLU A 267 -0.72 9.90 -31.12
N ALA A 268 0.56 10.23 -31.10
CA ALA A 268 1.63 9.30 -30.74
C ALA A 268 1.55 8.85 -29.27
N GLY A 269 1.30 9.79 -28.34
CA GLY A 269 1.15 9.49 -26.92
C GLY A 269 -0.05 8.63 -26.61
N HIS A 270 -1.17 8.90 -27.26
CA HIS A 270 -2.38 8.07 -27.14
C HIS A 270 -2.15 6.64 -27.65
N ALA A 271 -1.46 6.49 -28.79
CA ALA A 271 -1.15 5.17 -29.35
C ALA A 271 -0.27 4.33 -28.37
N ILE A 272 0.75 4.94 -27.77
CA ILE A 272 1.62 4.28 -26.77
C ILE A 272 0.83 3.95 -25.49
N TYR A 273 0.07 4.91 -24.98
CA TYR A 273 -0.70 4.71 -23.74
C TYR A 273 -1.80 3.64 -23.90
N ALA A 274 -2.43 3.55 -25.06
CA ALA A 274 -3.46 2.56 -25.36
C ALA A 274 -2.94 1.11 -25.25
N LEU A 275 -1.64 0.88 -25.55
CA LEU A 275 -1.03 -0.44 -25.42
C LEU A 275 -1.02 -0.94 -23.98
N ARG A 276 -1.02 -0.05 -22.96
CA ARG A 276 -0.92 -0.40 -21.55
C ARG A 276 -1.90 -1.50 -21.14
N LYS A 277 -3.18 -1.34 -21.51
CA LYS A 277 -4.22 -2.31 -21.16
C LYS A 277 -3.90 -3.70 -21.72
N GLY A 278 -3.49 -3.77 -22.99
CA GLY A 278 -3.12 -5.04 -23.63
C GLY A 278 -1.86 -5.69 -23.04
N ILE A 279 -1.00 -4.92 -22.36
CA ILE A 279 0.23 -5.44 -21.76
C ILE A 279 -0.04 -6.01 -20.36
N VAL A 280 -0.62 -5.22 -19.45
CA VAL A 280 -0.65 -5.56 -18.01
C VAL A 280 -1.94 -6.26 -17.58
N GLU A 281 -3.10 -5.90 -18.14
CA GLU A 281 -4.39 -6.49 -17.73
C GLU A 281 -4.45 -8.03 -17.98
N PRO A 282 -3.96 -8.56 -19.13
CA PRO A 282 -3.93 -10.01 -19.35
C PRO A 282 -3.04 -10.75 -18.35
N VAL A 283 -1.97 -10.13 -17.88
CA VAL A 283 -1.07 -10.71 -16.87
C VAL A 283 -1.80 -10.90 -15.54
N PHE A 284 -2.50 -9.87 -15.06
CA PHE A 284 -3.31 -9.99 -13.85
C PHE A 284 -4.50 -10.96 -14.05
N GLY A 285 -5.12 -10.99 -15.22
CA GLY A 285 -6.15 -11.96 -15.56
C GLY A 285 -5.61 -13.41 -15.49
N GLN A 286 -4.44 -13.67 -16.03
CA GLN A 286 -3.80 -14.99 -15.94
C GLN A 286 -3.49 -15.38 -14.50
N ILE A 287 -2.97 -14.45 -13.69
CA ILE A 287 -2.63 -14.70 -12.27
C ILE A 287 -3.91 -14.96 -11.46
N LYS A 288 -4.90 -14.05 -11.56
CA LYS A 288 -6.08 -14.07 -10.68
C LYS A 288 -7.17 -15.02 -11.14
N ASP A 289 -7.41 -15.10 -12.45
CA ASP A 289 -8.54 -15.87 -13.00
C ASP A 289 -8.12 -17.25 -13.47
N ALA A 290 -7.14 -17.36 -14.37
CA ALA A 290 -6.73 -18.64 -14.89
C ALA A 290 -5.99 -19.52 -13.87
N ARG A 291 -5.17 -18.89 -12.99
CA ARG A 291 -4.36 -19.59 -11.98
C ARG A 291 -4.95 -19.50 -10.57
N GLY A 292 -6.00 -18.73 -10.34
CA GLY A 292 -6.74 -18.66 -9.09
C GLY A 292 -6.05 -17.91 -7.94
N PHE A 293 -4.97 -17.17 -8.17
CA PHE A 293 -4.25 -16.42 -7.12
C PHE A 293 -4.98 -15.13 -6.73
N ARG A 294 -6.10 -15.27 -6.02
CA ARG A 294 -6.93 -14.13 -5.56
C ARG A 294 -6.72 -13.76 -4.10
N ARG A 295 -5.95 -14.59 -3.36
CA ARG A 295 -5.66 -14.43 -1.94
C ARG A 295 -4.25 -14.93 -1.64
N PHE A 296 -3.53 -14.20 -0.80
CA PHE A 296 -2.26 -14.65 -0.24
C PHE A 296 -2.47 -15.76 0.79
N SER A 297 -1.49 -16.66 0.87
CA SER A 297 -1.44 -17.74 1.86
C SER A 297 -0.68 -17.32 3.11
N PHE A 298 0.32 -16.47 2.94
CA PHE A 298 1.12 -15.95 4.04
C PHE A 298 0.56 -14.65 4.63
N ARG A 299 1.15 -14.21 5.75
CA ARG A 299 0.83 -12.99 6.49
C ARG A 299 2.09 -12.20 6.74
N GLY A 300 1.95 -10.87 6.84
CA GLY A 300 3.05 -9.93 7.02
C GLY A 300 3.76 -9.60 5.72
N VAL A 301 4.16 -8.31 5.58
CA VAL A 301 4.75 -7.76 4.36
C VAL A 301 5.91 -8.58 3.79
N PRO A 302 6.93 -9.02 4.58
CA PRO A 302 8.06 -9.74 4.01
C PRO A 302 7.66 -11.06 3.35
N LYS A 303 6.79 -11.84 4.01
CA LYS A 303 6.35 -13.15 3.50
C LYS A 303 5.39 -13.00 2.31
N VAL A 304 4.48 -12.05 2.37
CA VAL A 304 3.54 -11.75 1.28
C VAL A 304 4.28 -11.21 0.05
N ARG A 305 5.32 -10.39 0.26
CA ARG A 305 6.20 -9.93 -0.82
C ARG A 305 6.93 -11.09 -1.51
N ALA A 306 7.46 -12.03 -0.73
CA ALA A 306 8.10 -13.22 -1.27
C ALA A 306 7.11 -14.10 -2.04
N GLU A 307 5.90 -14.29 -1.52
CA GLU A 307 4.82 -15.02 -2.20
C GLU A 307 4.43 -14.35 -3.53
N TRP A 308 4.28 -13.02 -3.53
CA TRP A 308 3.97 -12.27 -4.76
C TRP A 308 5.07 -12.43 -5.82
N ARG A 309 6.33 -12.30 -5.42
CA ARG A 309 7.47 -12.51 -6.33
C ARG A 309 7.52 -13.93 -6.89
N LEU A 310 7.21 -14.94 -6.08
CA LEU A 310 7.12 -16.33 -6.53
C LEU A 310 5.97 -16.51 -7.53
N ILE A 311 4.80 -15.92 -7.30
CA ILE A 311 3.66 -15.93 -8.22
C ILE A 311 4.06 -15.30 -9.57
N CYS A 312 4.74 -14.16 -9.54
CA CYS A 312 5.26 -13.48 -10.73
C CYS A 312 6.32 -14.31 -11.46
N LEU A 313 7.25 -14.92 -10.73
CA LEU A 313 8.26 -15.82 -11.30
C LEU A 313 7.61 -17.01 -12.04
N THR A 314 6.62 -17.66 -11.43
CA THR A 314 5.93 -18.80 -12.06
C THR A 314 5.08 -18.36 -13.27
N HIS A 315 4.60 -17.11 -13.33
CA HIS A 315 4.02 -16.53 -14.54
C HIS A 315 5.07 -16.43 -15.65
N ASN A 316 6.23 -15.87 -15.33
CA ASN A 316 7.33 -15.72 -16.28
C ASN A 316 7.83 -17.06 -16.82
N LEU A 317 8.01 -18.06 -15.95
CA LEU A 317 8.39 -19.42 -16.36
C LEU A 317 7.39 -20.03 -17.35
N LEU A 318 6.09 -19.86 -17.10
CA LEU A 318 5.04 -20.33 -18.01
C LEU A 318 5.10 -19.63 -19.38
N LYS A 319 5.39 -18.31 -19.39
CA LYS A 319 5.58 -17.54 -20.63
C LYS A 319 6.81 -18.03 -21.41
N LEU A 320 7.93 -18.24 -20.73
CA LEU A 320 9.17 -18.76 -21.34
C LEU A 320 8.95 -20.16 -21.92
N PHE A 321 8.33 -21.05 -21.17
CA PHE A 321 8.00 -22.39 -21.63
C PHE A 321 7.13 -22.37 -22.90
N ARG A 322 6.08 -21.56 -22.94
CA ARG A 322 5.19 -21.41 -24.10
C ARG A 322 5.86 -20.76 -25.30
N ALA A 323 6.92 -19.96 -25.08
CA ALA A 323 7.74 -19.41 -26.15
C ALA A 323 8.78 -20.40 -26.71
N GLY A 324 8.78 -21.66 -26.28
CA GLY A 324 9.74 -22.67 -26.73
C GLY A 324 11.14 -22.54 -26.13
N TRP A 325 11.29 -21.75 -25.04
CA TRP A 325 12.57 -21.66 -24.36
C TRP A 325 12.87 -22.96 -23.61
N THR A 326 14.00 -23.59 -23.92
CA THR A 326 14.55 -24.71 -23.16
C THR A 326 15.79 -24.24 -22.39
N PRO A 327 15.96 -24.63 -21.11
CA PRO A 327 17.19 -24.36 -20.39
C PRO A 327 18.39 -24.94 -21.17
N LEU A 328 19.47 -24.19 -21.26
CA LEU A 328 20.72 -24.77 -21.72
C LEU A 328 21.07 -25.93 -20.79
N GLU A 329 21.35 -27.10 -21.33
CA GLU A 329 21.90 -28.21 -20.55
C GLU A 329 23.21 -27.72 -19.92
N ALA A 330 23.32 -27.87 -18.59
CA ALA A 330 24.45 -27.40 -17.78
C ALA A 330 25.68 -28.30 -17.98
#